data_1f6bc3d4385681fe8d32673dee33df0e
#
_entry.id   1f6bc3d4385681fe8d32673dee33df0e
#
_cell.length_a   1.000
_cell.length_b   1.000
_cell.length_c   1.000
_cell.angle_alpha   90.00
_cell.angle_beta   90.00
_cell.angle_gamma   90.00
#
_symmetry.space_group_name_H-M   'P 1'
#
loop_
_entity.id
_entity.type
_entity.pdbx_description
1 polymer ?
#
loop_
_entity_poly.entity_id
_entity_poly.type
_entity_poly.pdbx_seq_one_letter_code
_entity_poly.pdbx_strand_id
1 'polypeptide(L)'
;MFPRFTAARVQEALTDTRVVLLTGPRQAGKTTLAQSLADEGRAYVTLDNATTLAAAKADPTGFVRNLDRAVIDEIQRAPELLLAIKESVDVDARPGRFLLTGSANLMTLPRVADSLAGRMESVRLLPLAQAEITAAGPPDFFVRIFAGQPPTSIRSIIGTGLVEAVLSGGYPEALTRKSWGRRQDWYLDYIDAVVQRDVRDIAAVDQLDRMPRLLRVLAEHSGQLINHTGIGAAIGLNHVTTQRYTAIFEQLYLIQTLPPWHSNALKRLTKTPKLHFLDSGLLGALRGVTPERVVQDRRIFGSILESFVVSELMKLAGWSGERLSFSQYRDKDQNEVDVVIEDRQGRIIGVEVKAAASVNAADFRGLKRLKEATGDKFEMGLVLYDHDRAVPFGDRLWAAPISCLFA
;
A
#
# COMPACT_ATOMS: atom_id res chain seq x y z
N MET A 1 -16.90 9.45 -10.21
CA MET A 1 -16.38 8.36 -9.36
C MET A 1 -15.09 7.86 -10.02
N PHE A 2 -14.02 7.61 -9.25
CA PHE A 2 -12.79 7.04 -9.81
C PHE A 2 -12.97 5.54 -10.07
N PRO A 3 -12.44 5.00 -11.19
CA PRO A 3 -12.40 3.55 -11.40
C PRO A 3 -11.53 2.89 -10.32
N ARG A 4 -11.87 1.65 -9.93
CA ARG A 4 -11.06 0.87 -9.00
C ARG A 4 -10.71 -0.46 -9.66
N PHE A 5 -9.45 -0.61 -10.07
CA PHE A 5 -9.03 -1.82 -10.79
C PHE A 5 -9.02 -3.06 -9.87
N THR A 6 -8.87 -2.86 -8.57
CA THR A 6 -9.04 -3.91 -7.56
C THR A 6 -10.45 -4.55 -7.57
N ALA A 7 -11.46 -3.88 -8.17
CA ALA A 7 -12.83 -4.43 -8.27
C ALA A 7 -12.85 -5.80 -8.94
N ALA A 8 -12.12 -5.97 -10.05
CA ALA A 8 -12.04 -7.23 -10.79
C ALA A 8 -11.48 -8.37 -9.88
N ARG A 9 -10.46 -8.07 -9.07
CA ARG A 9 -9.88 -9.03 -8.12
C ARG A 9 -10.86 -9.43 -7.02
N VAL A 10 -11.65 -8.48 -6.48
CA VAL A 10 -12.70 -8.77 -5.49
C VAL A 10 -13.79 -9.64 -6.12
N GLN A 11 -14.22 -9.32 -7.36
CA GLN A 11 -15.23 -10.10 -8.08
C GLN A 11 -14.73 -11.53 -8.32
N GLU A 12 -13.50 -11.70 -8.79
CA GLU A 12 -12.87 -13.02 -8.98
C GLU A 12 -12.87 -13.81 -7.66
N ALA A 13 -12.40 -13.26 -6.56
CA ALA A 13 -12.38 -13.90 -5.25
C ALA A 13 -13.78 -14.31 -4.77
N LEU A 14 -14.83 -13.54 -5.07
CA LEU A 14 -16.22 -13.85 -4.75
C LEU A 14 -16.77 -15.04 -5.56
N THR A 15 -16.12 -15.48 -6.64
CA THR A 15 -16.57 -16.63 -7.44
C THR A 15 -16.18 -17.99 -6.85
N ASP A 16 -15.12 -18.04 -6.01
CA ASP A 16 -14.55 -19.28 -5.48
C ASP A 16 -14.36 -19.29 -3.95
N THR A 17 -14.37 -18.12 -3.30
CA THR A 17 -14.13 -17.97 -1.87
C THR A 17 -15.41 -17.58 -1.13
N ARG A 18 -15.69 -18.25 0.01
CA ARG A 18 -16.92 -18.07 0.82
C ARG A 18 -17.03 -16.67 1.41
N VAL A 19 -15.89 -16.13 1.90
CA VAL A 19 -15.78 -14.83 2.56
C VAL A 19 -14.63 -14.04 1.92
N VAL A 20 -14.89 -12.85 1.44
CA VAL A 20 -13.86 -11.92 0.95
C VAL A 20 -13.77 -10.74 1.91
N LEU A 21 -12.55 -10.42 2.38
CA LEU A 21 -12.30 -9.28 3.25
C LEU A 21 -11.56 -8.18 2.47
N LEU A 22 -12.22 -7.05 2.26
CA LEU A 22 -11.64 -5.86 1.65
C LEU A 22 -11.02 -4.97 2.74
N THR A 23 -9.68 -4.96 2.83
CA THR A 23 -8.92 -4.18 3.80
C THR A 23 -8.23 -2.98 3.15
N GLY A 24 -7.78 -2.03 3.95
CA GLY A 24 -7.01 -0.87 3.47
C GLY A 24 -7.24 0.37 4.32
N PRO A 25 -6.49 1.46 4.08
CA PRO A 25 -6.58 2.64 4.92
C PRO A 25 -7.98 3.24 4.94
N ARG A 26 -8.28 3.98 6.00
CA ARG A 26 -9.51 4.76 6.10
C ARG A 26 -9.61 5.71 4.90
N GLN A 27 -10.83 5.95 4.40
CA GLN A 27 -11.12 6.84 3.27
C GLN A 27 -10.43 6.47 1.92
N ALA A 28 -9.91 5.25 1.76
CA ALA A 28 -9.41 4.75 0.48
C ALA A 28 -10.52 4.35 -0.52
N GLY A 29 -11.81 4.41 -0.11
CA GLY A 29 -12.95 4.09 -0.96
C GLY A 29 -13.47 2.65 -0.84
N LYS A 30 -13.18 1.94 0.27
CA LYS A 30 -13.67 0.56 0.52
C LYS A 30 -15.19 0.46 0.50
N THR A 31 -15.87 1.30 1.29
CA THR A 31 -17.33 1.37 1.34
C THR A 31 -17.93 1.62 -0.04
N THR A 32 -17.38 2.57 -0.79
CA THR A 32 -17.86 2.89 -2.16
C THR A 32 -17.70 1.70 -3.09
N LEU A 33 -16.55 1.01 -3.05
CA LEU A 33 -16.32 -0.19 -3.85
C LEU A 33 -17.26 -1.32 -3.42
N ALA A 34 -17.39 -1.58 -2.12
CA ALA A 34 -18.25 -2.63 -1.60
C ALA A 34 -19.73 -2.39 -1.94
N GLN A 35 -20.21 -1.14 -1.88
CA GLN A 35 -21.54 -0.76 -2.33
C GLN A 35 -21.76 -0.98 -3.83
N SER A 36 -20.75 -0.69 -4.66
CA SER A 36 -20.85 -0.93 -6.11
C SER A 36 -20.87 -2.43 -6.49
N LEU A 37 -20.45 -3.30 -5.55
CA LEU A 37 -20.49 -4.77 -5.69
C LEU A 37 -21.70 -5.40 -4.97
N ALA A 38 -22.52 -4.59 -4.31
CA ALA A 38 -23.82 -5.01 -3.78
C ALA A 38 -24.82 -5.02 -4.95
N ASP A 39 -25.18 -6.19 -5.41
CA ASP A 39 -26.12 -6.44 -6.49
C ASP A 39 -27.50 -6.90 -5.99
N GLU A 40 -28.43 -7.19 -6.90
CA GLU A 40 -29.69 -7.82 -6.59
C GLU A 40 -29.42 -9.21 -5.98
N GLY A 41 -29.75 -9.39 -4.71
CA GLY A 41 -29.55 -10.63 -3.95
C GLY A 41 -28.37 -10.57 -2.97
N ARG A 42 -27.62 -9.46 -2.88
CA ARG A 42 -26.60 -9.22 -1.87
C ARG A 42 -27.00 -8.04 -0.99
N ALA A 43 -27.39 -8.30 0.26
CA ALA A 43 -27.75 -7.24 1.20
C ALA A 43 -26.54 -6.37 1.56
N TYR A 44 -26.72 -5.06 1.61
CA TYR A 44 -25.70 -4.13 2.14
C TYR A 44 -26.04 -3.75 3.58
N VAL A 45 -25.12 -4.03 4.50
CA VAL A 45 -25.26 -3.78 5.94
C VAL A 45 -24.03 -3.01 6.41
N THR A 46 -24.25 -1.82 7.02
CA THR A 46 -23.15 -1.07 7.63
C THR A 46 -23.25 -1.07 9.15
N LEU A 47 -22.12 -1.36 9.80
CA LEU A 47 -22.00 -1.29 11.25
C LEU A 47 -21.71 0.14 11.77
N ASP A 48 -21.66 1.14 10.88
CA ASP A 48 -21.68 2.55 11.27
C ASP A 48 -23.06 2.99 11.78
N ASN A 49 -24.13 2.29 11.38
CA ASN A 49 -25.47 2.54 11.93
C ASN A 49 -25.58 1.97 13.35
N ALA A 50 -25.95 2.82 14.31
CA ALA A 50 -25.99 2.46 15.73
C ALA A 50 -26.98 1.31 16.04
N THR A 51 -28.15 1.31 15.38
CA THR A 51 -29.16 0.25 15.57
C THR A 51 -28.66 -1.07 15.02
N THR A 52 -28.08 -1.08 13.82
CA THR A 52 -27.49 -2.26 13.19
C THR A 52 -26.34 -2.82 14.04
N LEU A 53 -25.46 -1.96 14.54
CA LEU A 53 -24.36 -2.34 15.42
C LEU A 53 -24.87 -2.96 16.73
N ALA A 54 -25.89 -2.35 17.35
CA ALA A 54 -26.49 -2.88 18.57
C ALA A 54 -27.11 -4.26 18.35
N ALA A 55 -27.85 -4.46 17.26
CA ALA A 55 -28.42 -5.78 16.89
C ALA A 55 -27.34 -6.83 16.64
N ALA A 56 -26.29 -6.47 15.88
CA ALA A 56 -25.16 -7.36 15.59
C ALA A 56 -24.40 -7.81 16.84
N LYS A 57 -24.27 -6.94 17.84
CA LYS A 57 -23.64 -7.25 19.14
C LYS A 57 -24.55 -8.04 20.09
N ALA A 58 -25.86 -7.79 20.05
CA ALA A 58 -26.81 -8.46 20.94
C ALA A 58 -27.00 -9.94 20.58
N ASP A 59 -27.11 -10.26 19.29
CA ASP A 59 -27.22 -11.64 18.79
C ASP A 59 -26.45 -11.81 17.48
N PRO A 60 -25.14 -12.03 17.53
CA PRO A 60 -24.31 -12.19 16.33
C PRO A 60 -24.78 -13.37 15.44
N THR A 61 -25.17 -14.48 16.05
CA THR A 61 -25.60 -15.69 15.33
C THR A 61 -26.95 -15.47 14.63
N GLY A 62 -27.92 -14.90 15.32
CA GLY A 62 -29.22 -14.57 14.74
C GLY A 62 -29.12 -13.49 13.66
N PHE A 63 -28.22 -12.51 13.86
CA PHE A 63 -27.96 -11.47 12.86
C PHE A 63 -27.43 -12.08 11.55
N VAL A 64 -26.40 -12.94 11.61
CA VAL A 64 -25.81 -13.57 10.42
C VAL A 64 -26.75 -14.58 9.78
N ARG A 65 -27.56 -15.31 10.56
CA ARG A 65 -28.52 -16.31 10.05
C ARG A 65 -29.53 -15.71 9.09
N ASN A 66 -29.90 -14.45 9.26
CA ASN A 66 -30.85 -13.75 8.41
C ASN A 66 -30.22 -13.20 7.11
N LEU A 67 -28.92 -13.43 6.88
CA LEU A 67 -28.18 -12.97 5.71
C LEU A 67 -27.81 -14.17 4.82
N ASP A 68 -28.38 -14.25 3.62
CA ASP A 68 -27.96 -15.25 2.63
C ASP A 68 -26.65 -14.84 1.97
N ARG A 69 -26.63 -13.66 1.31
CA ARG A 69 -25.46 -13.01 0.75
C ARG A 69 -25.43 -11.57 1.25
N ALA A 70 -24.28 -11.13 1.76
CA ALA A 70 -24.19 -9.78 2.31
C ALA A 70 -22.83 -9.12 2.11
N VAL A 71 -22.86 -7.80 1.97
CA VAL A 71 -21.77 -6.88 2.27
C VAL A 71 -21.92 -6.45 3.72
N ILE A 72 -20.91 -6.68 4.57
CA ILE A 72 -20.88 -6.17 5.94
C ILE A 72 -19.75 -5.16 6.05
N ASP A 73 -20.13 -3.89 6.10
CA ASP A 73 -19.19 -2.76 6.11
C ASP A 73 -18.78 -2.41 7.55
N GLU A 74 -17.47 -2.11 7.74
CA GLU A 74 -16.83 -1.77 9.03
C GLU A 74 -16.89 -2.91 10.06
N ILE A 75 -16.57 -4.14 9.62
CA ILE A 75 -16.66 -5.38 10.45
C ILE A 75 -15.86 -5.30 11.77
N GLN A 76 -14.80 -4.47 11.85
CA GLN A 76 -14.01 -4.29 13.08
C GLN A 76 -14.83 -3.72 14.24
N ARG A 77 -16.00 -3.12 13.99
CA ARG A 77 -16.88 -2.59 15.04
C ARG A 77 -17.67 -3.67 15.78
N ALA A 78 -17.82 -4.86 15.17
CA ALA A 78 -18.45 -6.04 15.79
C ALA A 78 -17.65 -7.30 15.41
N PRO A 79 -16.40 -7.48 15.91
CA PRO A 79 -15.54 -8.59 15.55
C PRO A 79 -16.12 -9.96 15.96
N GLU A 80 -17.06 -10.00 16.90
CA GLU A 80 -17.83 -11.18 17.31
C GLU A 80 -18.64 -11.81 16.15
N LEU A 81 -19.02 -11.02 15.13
CA LEU A 81 -19.69 -11.52 13.93
C LEU A 81 -18.81 -12.51 13.14
N LEU A 82 -17.49 -12.44 13.25
CA LEU A 82 -16.59 -13.32 12.49
C LEU A 82 -16.76 -14.78 12.88
N LEU A 83 -17.06 -15.07 14.15
CA LEU A 83 -17.36 -16.44 14.60
C LEU A 83 -18.70 -16.92 14.03
N ALA A 84 -19.73 -16.07 14.09
CA ALA A 84 -21.04 -16.38 13.52
C ALA A 84 -20.99 -16.57 11.99
N ILE A 85 -20.19 -15.75 11.29
CA ILE A 85 -19.93 -15.91 9.85
C ILE A 85 -19.24 -17.26 9.58
N LYS A 86 -18.22 -17.63 10.38
CA LYS A 86 -17.56 -18.93 10.26
C LYS A 86 -18.56 -20.08 10.36
N GLU A 87 -19.38 -20.10 11.40
CA GLU A 87 -20.42 -21.13 11.58
C GLU A 87 -21.37 -21.19 10.38
N SER A 88 -21.80 -20.02 9.89
CA SER A 88 -22.71 -19.92 8.74
C SER A 88 -22.08 -20.47 7.45
N VAL A 89 -20.79 -20.17 7.17
CA VAL A 89 -20.12 -20.65 5.94
C VAL A 89 -19.59 -22.08 6.07
N ASP A 90 -19.56 -22.65 7.26
CA ASP A 90 -19.29 -24.09 7.46
C ASP A 90 -20.52 -24.94 7.16
N VAL A 91 -21.73 -24.42 7.42
CA VAL A 91 -23.00 -25.07 7.04
C VAL A 91 -23.31 -24.90 5.56
N ASP A 92 -23.10 -23.69 5.04
CA ASP A 92 -23.33 -23.34 3.63
C ASP A 92 -22.06 -22.85 2.98
N ALA A 93 -21.39 -23.76 2.27
CA ALA A 93 -20.09 -23.55 1.68
C ALA A 93 -20.09 -22.83 0.30
N ARG A 94 -21.25 -22.31 -0.15
CA ARG A 94 -21.32 -21.58 -1.43
C ARG A 94 -20.35 -20.39 -1.46
N PRO A 95 -19.63 -20.15 -2.56
CA PRO A 95 -18.75 -19.01 -2.68
C PRO A 95 -19.52 -17.67 -2.70
N GLY A 96 -18.81 -16.59 -2.37
CA GLY A 96 -19.33 -15.23 -2.44
C GLY A 96 -20.45 -14.92 -1.44
N ARG A 97 -20.54 -15.63 -0.32
CA ARG A 97 -21.57 -15.39 0.68
C ARG A 97 -21.39 -14.03 1.37
N PHE A 98 -20.17 -13.73 1.81
CA PHE A 98 -19.89 -12.48 2.52
C PHE A 98 -18.76 -11.70 1.91
N LEU A 99 -18.99 -10.38 1.68
CA LEU A 99 -17.98 -9.37 1.42
C LEU A 99 -17.88 -8.49 2.65
N LEU A 100 -16.76 -8.55 3.36
CA LEU A 100 -16.51 -7.77 4.56
C LEU A 100 -15.60 -6.58 4.21
N THR A 101 -15.77 -5.44 4.87
CA THR A 101 -14.81 -4.34 4.81
C THR A 101 -14.24 -4.03 6.17
N GLY A 102 -12.99 -3.54 6.20
CA GLY A 102 -12.32 -3.10 7.42
C GLY A 102 -11.21 -2.08 7.18
N SER A 103 -11.10 -1.08 8.05
CA SER A 103 -10.12 0.01 7.93
C SER A 103 -8.77 -0.26 8.59
N ALA A 104 -8.63 -1.36 9.34
CA ALA A 104 -7.39 -1.83 9.93
C ALA A 104 -7.03 -3.21 9.39
N ASN A 105 -5.80 -3.63 9.59
CA ASN A 105 -5.40 -5.00 9.27
C ASN A 105 -5.98 -5.98 10.30
N LEU A 106 -7.26 -6.32 10.12
CA LEU A 106 -7.98 -7.24 11.00
C LEU A 106 -7.29 -8.61 11.14
N MET A 107 -6.53 -9.04 10.13
CA MET A 107 -5.79 -10.30 10.15
C MET A 107 -4.68 -10.33 11.20
N THR A 108 -4.27 -9.19 11.74
CA THR A 108 -3.31 -9.11 12.85
C THR A 108 -3.95 -9.32 14.21
N LEU A 109 -5.29 -9.33 14.29
CA LEU A 109 -6.02 -9.64 15.50
C LEU A 109 -6.11 -11.17 15.67
N PRO A 110 -5.53 -11.78 16.74
CA PRO A 110 -5.43 -13.24 16.89
C PRO A 110 -6.78 -13.96 16.75
N ARG A 111 -7.85 -13.39 17.31
CA ARG A 111 -9.21 -13.98 17.26
C ARG A 111 -9.80 -13.99 15.84
N VAL A 112 -9.36 -13.10 14.96
CA VAL A 112 -9.87 -13.00 13.59
C VAL A 112 -9.15 -13.98 12.67
N ALA A 113 -7.82 -14.04 12.76
CA ALA A 113 -7.00 -14.93 11.97
C ALA A 113 -7.40 -16.41 12.14
N ASP A 114 -7.69 -16.82 13.39
CA ASP A 114 -8.06 -18.20 13.70
C ASP A 114 -9.48 -18.57 13.26
N SER A 115 -10.42 -17.61 13.26
CA SER A 115 -11.84 -17.92 13.03
C SER A 115 -12.15 -18.23 11.56
N LEU A 116 -11.54 -17.56 10.60
CA LEU A 116 -11.84 -17.69 9.17
C LEU A 116 -10.68 -18.27 8.32
N ALA A 117 -9.68 -18.87 8.97
CA ALA A 117 -8.56 -19.51 8.27
C ALA A 117 -9.07 -20.56 7.26
N GLY A 118 -8.59 -20.49 6.01
CA GLY A 118 -9.01 -21.38 4.92
C GLY A 118 -10.40 -21.13 4.33
N ARG A 119 -11.15 -20.12 4.81
CA ARG A 119 -12.49 -19.76 4.35
C ARG A 119 -12.57 -18.36 3.77
N MET A 120 -11.54 -17.55 4.02
CA MET A 120 -11.52 -16.13 3.68
C MET A 120 -10.28 -15.77 2.84
N GLU A 121 -10.50 -14.97 1.82
CA GLU A 121 -9.45 -14.26 1.07
C GLU A 121 -9.45 -12.78 1.45
N SER A 122 -8.26 -12.21 1.66
CA SER A 122 -8.10 -10.78 1.93
C SER A 122 -7.59 -10.06 0.69
N VAL A 123 -8.32 -9.04 0.26
CA VAL A 123 -7.95 -8.13 -0.82
C VAL A 123 -7.65 -6.76 -0.23
N ARG A 124 -6.48 -6.22 -0.57
CA ARG A 124 -6.06 -4.90 -0.08
C ARG A 124 -6.43 -3.81 -1.07
N LEU A 125 -7.18 -2.82 -0.63
CA LEU A 125 -7.50 -1.60 -1.37
C LEU A 125 -6.64 -0.45 -0.85
N LEU A 126 -5.62 -0.07 -1.60
CA LEU A 126 -4.78 1.10 -1.32
C LEU A 126 -5.45 2.40 -1.84
N PRO A 127 -4.93 3.59 -1.47
CA PRO A 127 -5.33 4.84 -2.12
C PRO A 127 -5.20 4.72 -3.64
N LEU A 128 -5.87 5.58 -4.40
CA LEU A 128 -5.90 5.54 -5.85
C LEU A 128 -4.49 5.50 -6.47
N ALA A 129 -4.30 4.66 -7.46
CA ALA A 129 -3.13 4.71 -8.33
C ALA A 129 -3.29 5.84 -9.36
N GLN A 130 -2.18 6.31 -9.93
CA GLN A 130 -2.23 7.33 -10.96
C GLN A 130 -3.06 6.88 -12.19
N ALA A 131 -2.98 5.61 -12.55
CA ALA A 131 -3.82 5.04 -13.60
C ALA A 131 -5.34 5.11 -13.29
N GLU A 132 -5.72 4.94 -12.02
CA GLU A 132 -7.12 5.09 -11.58
C GLU A 132 -7.55 6.56 -11.55
N ILE A 133 -6.66 7.48 -11.15
CA ILE A 133 -6.91 8.94 -11.13
C ILE A 133 -7.12 9.48 -12.53
N THR A 134 -6.30 9.04 -13.49
CA THR A 134 -6.36 9.48 -14.90
C THR A 134 -7.37 8.71 -15.74
N ALA A 135 -7.97 7.66 -15.18
CA ALA A 135 -8.87 6.72 -15.88
C ALA A 135 -8.26 6.13 -17.16
N ALA A 136 -6.95 5.87 -17.16
CA ALA A 136 -6.19 5.41 -18.33
C ALA A 136 -6.36 3.90 -18.62
N GLY A 137 -7.01 3.15 -17.75
CA GLY A 137 -7.05 1.69 -17.77
C GLY A 137 -5.97 1.05 -16.88
N PRO A 138 -6.07 -0.26 -16.63
CA PRO A 138 -5.07 -0.97 -15.82
C PRO A 138 -3.76 -1.12 -16.61
N PRO A 139 -2.62 -0.62 -16.07
CA PRO A 139 -1.32 -0.79 -16.72
C PRO A 139 -0.90 -2.27 -16.81
N ASP A 140 -0.26 -2.65 -17.91
CA ASP A 140 0.30 -3.97 -18.16
C ASP A 140 1.77 -4.10 -17.73
N PHE A 141 2.24 -3.20 -16.89
CA PHE A 141 3.63 -3.06 -16.47
C PHE A 141 4.27 -4.41 -16.09
N PHE A 142 3.71 -5.15 -15.14
CA PHE A 142 4.29 -6.43 -14.70
C PHE A 142 4.27 -7.50 -15.78
N VAL A 143 3.19 -7.58 -16.58
CA VAL A 143 3.10 -8.54 -17.70
C VAL A 143 4.24 -8.32 -18.69
N ARG A 144 4.50 -7.06 -19.07
CA ARG A 144 5.57 -6.71 -19.99
C ARG A 144 6.96 -7.01 -19.42
N ILE A 145 7.22 -6.56 -18.19
CA ILE A 145 8.55 -6.69 -17.59
C ILE A 145 8.92 -8.15 -17.37
N PHE A 146 8.01 -8.99 -16.88
CA PHE A 146 8.24 -10.43 -16.73
C PHE A 146 8.29 -11.19 -18.08
N ALA A 147 7.81 -10.59 -19.18
CA ALA A 147 8.01 -11.09 -20.54
C ALA A 147 9.32 -10.58 -21.17
N GLY A 148 10.19 -9.90 -20.41
CA GLY A 148 11.46 -9.34 -20.91
C GLY A 148 11.30 -8.13 -21.84
N GLN A 149 10.09 -7.55 -21.90
CA GLN A 149 9.81 -6.39 -22.72
C GLN A 149 10.05 -5.09 -21.94
N PRO A 150 10.67 -4.06 -22.56
CA PRO A 150 10.87 -2.79 -21.90
C PRO A 150 9.53 -2.12 -21.55
N PRO A 151 9.47 -1.35 -20.45
CA PRO A 151 8.27 -0.62 -20.10
C PRO A 151 7.99 0.47 -21.14
N THR A 152 6.73 0.69 -21.42
CA THR A 152 6.25 1.77 -22.30
C THR A 152 5.41 2.74 -21.50
N SER A 153 5.38 4.01 -21.92
CA SER A 153 4.46 5.00 -21.38
C SER A 153 3.63 5.55 -22.55
N ILE A 154 2.31 5.47 -22.42
CA ILE A 154 1.38 6.02 -23.40
C ILE A 154 1.28 7.54 -23.25
N ARG A 155 1.40 8.02 -22.01
CA ARG A 155 1.31 9.44 -21.67
C ARG A 155 2.43 9.83 -20.73
N SER A 156 3.37 10.64 -21.23
CA SER A 156 4.45 11.14 -20.39
C SER A 156 3.97 12.21 -19.40
N ILE A 157 4.28 12.00 -18.13
CA ILE A 157 4.10 13.00 -17.06
C ILE A 157 5.49 13.27 -16.49
N ILE A 158 6.02 14.48 -16.74
CA ILE A 158 7.38 14.89 -16.41
C ILE A 158 7.40 16.24 -15.70
N GLY A 159 8.53 16.58 -15.09
CA GLY A 159 8.81 17.90 -14.52
C GLY A 159 7.80 18.28 -13.43
N THR A 160 7.16 19.44 -13.60
CA THR A 160 6.16 19.98 -12.65
C THR A 160 4.92 19.10 -12.59
N GLY A 161 4.51 18.49 -13.70
CA GLY A 161 3.37 17.55 -13.73
C GLY A 161 3.65 16.32 -12.89
N LEU A 162 4.86 15.76 -12.92
CA LEU A 162 5.26 14.64 -12.06
C LEU A 162 5.25 15.05 -10.58
N VAL A 163 5.81 16.23 -10.27
CA VAL A 163 5.80 16.75 -8.88
C VAL A 163 4.37 16.90 -8.37
N GLU A 164 3.47 17.44 -9.21
CA GLU A 164 2.07 17.60 -8.83
C GLU A 164 1.35 16.24 -8.62
N ALA A 165 1.56 15.26 -9.50
CA ALA A 165 1.02 13.91 -9.37
C ALA A 165 1.49 13.25 -8.06
N VAL A 166 2.79 13.31 -7.77
CA VAL A 166 3.40 12.72 -6.58
C VAL A 166 2.90 13.38 -5.29
N LEU A 167 2.88 14.72 -5.24
CA LEU A 167 2.48 15.44 -4.04
C LEU A 167 0.96 15.46 -3.82
N SER A 168 0.16 15.18 -4.84
CA SER A 168 -1.31 15.05 -4.69
C SER A 168 -1.71 13.80 -3.91
N GLY A 169 -0.92 12.74 -3.97
CA GLY A 169 -1.25 11.44 -3.37
C GLY A 169 -2.42 10.74 -4.07
N GLY A 170 -3.02 9.77 -3.39
CA GLY A 170 -4.08 8.91 -3.94
C GLY A 170 -5.37 8.88 -3.12
N TYR A 171 -5.51 9.67 -2.05
CA TYR A 171 -6.75 9.69 -1.30
C TYR A 171 -7.86 10.41 -2.08
N PRO A 172 -9.00 9.73 -2.39
CA PRO A 172 -10.06 10.32 -3.22
C PRO A 172 -10.53 11.70 -2.72
N GLU A 173 -10.71 11.82 -1.42
CA GLU A 173 -11.22 13.06 -0.80
C GLU A 173 -10.18 14.20 -0.86
N ALA A 174 -8.88 13.92 -0.72
CA ALA A 174 -7.82 14.91 -0.90
C ALA A 174 -7.81 15.47 -2.32
N LEU A 175 -8.03 14.61 -3.33
CA LEU A 175 -8.02 14.97 -4.74
C LEU A 175 -9.19 15.90 -5.15
N THR A 176 -10.27 15.96 -4.36
CA THR A 176 -11.35 16.92 -4.61
C THR A 176 -10.95 18.36 -4.27
N ARG A 177 -9.89 18.57 -3.48
CA ARG A 177 -9.38 19.90 -3.11
C ARG A 177 -8.60 20.51 -4.26
N LYS A 178 -9.01 21.73 -4.68
CA LYS A 178 -8.41 22.39 -5.85
C LYS A 178 -7.01 22.96 -5.61
N SER A 179 -6.73 23.44 -4.38
CA SER A 179 -5.43 24.03 -4.06
C SER A 179 -4.57 23.09 -3.23
N TRP A 180 -3.25 23.24 -3.38
CA TRP A 180 -2.26 22.48 -2.63
C TRP A 180 -2.42 22.65 -1.11
N GLY A 181 -2.55 23.89 -0.62
CA GLY A 181 -2.73 24.17 0.80
C GLY A 181 -3.95 23.44 1.38
N ARG A 182 -5.09 23.45 0.67
CA ARG A 182 -6.29 22.73 1.10
C ARG A 182 -6.13 21.20 1.12
N ARG A 183 -5.27 20.64 0.24
CA ARG A 183 -4.91 19.21 0.30
C ARG A 183 -4.03 18.91 1.50
N GLN A 184 -3.04 19.77 1.79
CA GLN A 184 -2.21 19.64 2.99
C GLN A 184 -3.04 19.68 4.27
N ASP A 185 -3.93 20.68 4.41
CA ASP A 185 -4.83 20.78 5.57
C ASP A 185 -5.62 19.47 5.75
N TRP A 186 -6.19 18.95 4.65
CA TRP A 186 -6.94 17.70 4.69
C TRP A 186 -6.08 16.52 5.17
N TYR A 187 -4.84 16.39 4.70
CA TYR A 187 -3.95 15.31 5.13
C TYR A 187 -3.60 15.42 6.63
N LEU A 188 -3.36 16.62 7.13
CA LEU A 188 -3.06 16.84 8.55
C LEU A 188 -4.27 16.52 9.43
N ASP A 189 -5.47 16.99 9.06
CA ASP A 189 -6.73 16.66 9.73
C ASP A 189 -7.02 15.15 9.70
N TYR A 190 -6.72 14.50 8.57
CA TYR A 190 -6.86 13.05 8.41
C TYR A 190 -5.97 12.28 9.40
N ILE A 191 -4.69 12.67 9.54
CA ILE A 191 -3.77 12.04 10.48
C ILE A 191 -4.29 12.18 11.92
N ASP A 192 -4.71 13.38 12.30
CA ASP A 192 -5.24 13.63 13.64
C ASP A 192 -6.48 12.77 13.91
N ALA A 193 -7.39 12.65 12.95
CA ALA A 193 -8.56 11.80 13.07
C ALA A 193 -8.20 10.31 13.19
N VAL A 194 -7.27 9.80 12.37
CA VAL A 194 -6.80 8.40 12.41
C VAL A 194 -6.12 8.10 13.75
N VAL A 195 -5.22 8.99 14.21
CA VAL A 195 -4.52 8.79 15.48
C VAL A 195 -5.49 8.84 16.66
N GLN A 196 -6.44 9.78 16.68
CA GLN A 196 -7.38 9.92 17.80
C GLN A 196 -8.38 8.78 17.89
N ARG A 197 -8.80 8.19 16.78
CA ARG A 197 -9.85 7.17 16.72
C ARG A 197 -9.29 5.77 16.52
N ASP A 198 -8.61 5.54 15.38
CA ASP A 198 -8.31 4.18 14.94
C ASP A 198 -7.16 3.54 15.74
N VAL A 199 -6.21 4.34 16.25
CA VAL A 199 -5.15 3.82 17.14
C VAL A 199 -5.75 3.26 18.44
N ARG A 200 -6.76 3.93 19.01
CA ARG A 200 -7.43 3.47 20.25
C ARG A 200 -8.19 2.15 20.04
N ASP A 201 -8.75 1.96 18.84
CA ASP A 201 -9.50 0.75 18.51
C ASP A 201 -8.57 -0.48 18.32
N ILE A 202 -7.30 -0.25 17.94
CA ILE A 202 -6.33 -1.32 17.65
C ILE A 202 -5.55 -1.73 18.91
N ALA A 203 -5.14 -0.77 19.73
CA ALA A 203 -4.26 -1.06 20.86
C ALA A 203 -4.45 -0.07 22.03
N ALA A 204 -4.28 -0.58 23.25
CA ALA A 204 -4.07 0.28 24.39
C ALA A 204 -2.70 0.98 24.23
N VAL A 205 -2.72 2.30 24.03
CA VAL A 205 -1.54 3.13 23.83
C VAL A 205 -1.41 4.11 25.00
N ASP A 206 -0.36 3.97 25.79
CA ASP A 206 -0.15 4.77 27.02
C ASP A 206 0.21 6.24 26.71
N GLN A 207 0.81 6.51 25.53
CA GLN A 207 1.31 7.83 25.12
C GLN A 207 0.76 8.23 23.76
N LEU A 208 -0.56 8.27 23.66
CA LEU A 208 -1.27 8.60 22.40
C LEU A 208 -0.90 9.98 21.86
N ASP A 209 -0.64 10.92 22.75
CA ASP A 209 -0.20 12.30 22.46
C ASP A 209 1.12 12.36 21.67
N ARG A 210 1.96 11.34 21.80
CA ARG A 210 3.25 11.26 21.07
C ARG A 210 3.14 10.64 19.68
N MET A 211 2.03 9.98 19.37
CA MET A 211 1.85 9.29 18.07
C MET A 211 1.96 10.24 16.87
N PRO A 212 1.30 11.42 16.83
CA PRO A 212 1.44 12.34 15.71
C PRO A 212 2.88 12.83 15.54
N ARG A 213 3.60 13.07 16.66
CA ARG A 213 5.00 13.48 16.63
C ARG A 213 5.90 12.36 16.09
N LEU A 214 5.66 11.12 16.50
CA LEU A 214 6.38 9.95 15.96
C LEU A 214 6.16 9.82 14.46
N LEU A 215 4.92 9.97 13.98
CA LEU A 215 4.63 9.87 12.55
C LEU A 215 5.37 10.94 11.73
N ARG A 216 5.49 12.17 12.25
CA ARG A 216 6.30 13.25 11.63
C ARG A 216 7.77 12.89 11.57
N VAL A 217 8.34 12.33 12.64
CA VAL A 217 9.74 11.88 12.63
C VAL A 217 9.95 10.74 11.64
N LEU A 218 9.02 9.77 11.59
CA LEU A 218 9.06 8.71 10.60
C LEU A 218 8.98 9.24 9.15
N ALA A 219 8.25 10.33 8.91
CA ALA A 219 8.17 10.97 7.60
C ALA A 219 9.53 11.49 7.12
N GLU A 220 10.36 12.02 8.02
CA GLU A 220 11.72 12.45 7.69
C GLU A 220 12.67 11.26 7.41
N HIS A 221 12.33 10.07 7.88
CA HIS A 221 13.07 8.83 7.65
C HIS A 221 12.49 7.96 6.52
N SER A 222 11.48 8.44 5.78
CA SER A 222 10.95 7.70 4.63
C SER A 222 12.01 7.51 3.55
N GLY A 223 12.12 6.30 3.00
CA GLY A 223 13.19 5.91 2.09
C GLY A 223 14.50 5.50 2.79
N GLN A 224 14.51 5.35 4.12
CA GLN A 224 15.70 4.96 4.89
C GLN A 224 15.51 3.65 5.66
N LEU A 225 16.61 3.00 6.03
CA LEU A 225 16.58 1.86 6.96
C LEU A 225 16.10 2.33 8.34
N ILE A 226 15.18 1.58 8.95
CA ILE A 226 14.56 1.98 10.22
C ILE A 226 15.56 1.88 11.38
N ASN A 227 15.74 2.98 12.10
CA ASN A 227 16.47 3.00 13.37
C ASN A 227 15.53 3.39 14.51
N HIS A 228 14.81 2.41 15.08
CA HIS A 228 13.85 2.66 16.16
C HIS A 228 14.47 3.36 17.38
N THR A 229 15.75 3.10 17.69
CA THR A 229 16.45 3.75 18.80
C THR A 229 16.66 5.24 18.53
N GLY A 230 17.21 5.59 17.36
CA GLY A 230 17.43 6.99 16.98
C GLY A 230 16.12 7.77 16.81
N ILE A 231 15.12 7.17 16.17
CA ILE A 231 13.78 7.76 15.97
C ILE A 231 13.12 8.02 17.34
N GLY A 232 13.14 7.03 18.25
CA GLY A 232 12.53 7.16 19.58
C GLY A 232 13.23 8.21 20.43
N ALA A 233 14.56 8.24 20.43
CA ALA A 233 15.34 9.22 21.18
C ALA A 233 14.97 10.66 20.84
N ALA A 234 14.69 10.96 19.57
CA ALA A 234 14.29 12.30 19.10
C ALA A 234 12.99 12.83 19.77
N ILE A 235 12.16 11.94 20.29
CA ILE A 235 10.84 12.28 20.90
C ILE A 235 10.65 11.73 22.31
N GLY A 236 11.73 11.21 22.94
CA GLY A 236 11.69 10.69 24.30
C GLY A 236 10.94 9.36 24.45
N LEU A 237 10.92 8.52 23.39
CA LEU A 237 10.43 7.14 23.43
C LEU A 237 11.60 6.15 23.47
N ASN A 238 11.41 5.03 24.17
CA ASN A 238 12.36 3.93 24.12
C ASN A 238 12.17 3.10 22.83
N HIS A 239 13.17 2.25 22.54
CA HIS A 239 13.18 1.39 21.35
C HIS A 239 11.91 0.53 21.21
N VAL A 240 11.51 -0.16 22.28
CA VAL A 240 10.37 -1.10 22.28
C VAL A 240 9.06 -0.37 21.98
N THR A 241 8.84 0.76 22.63
CA THR A 241 7.65 1.60 22.40
C THR A 241 7.62 2.15 20.96
N THR A 242 8.79 2.63 20.46
CA THR A 242 8.90 3.13 19.08
C THR A 242 8.60 2.04 18.07
N GLN A 243 9.14 0.84 18.26
CA GLN A 243 8.87 -0.31 17.38
C GLN A 243 7.38 -0.68 17.40
N ARG A 244 6.77 -0.77 18.59
CA ARG A 244 5.34 -1.07 18.74
C ARG A 244 4.46 -0.03 18.04
N TYR A 245 4.75 1.26 18.22
CA TYR A 245 3.96 2.33 17.61
C TYR A 245 4.16 2.39 16.10
N THR A 246 5.37 2.13 15.61
CA THR A 246 5.63 1.97 14.16
C THR A 246 4.80 0.83 13.57
N ALA A 247 4.71 -0.32 14.25
CA ALA A 247 3.87 -1.44 13.82
C ALA A 247 2.37 -1.08 13.78
N ILE A 248 1.88 -0.24 14.71
CA ILE A 248 0.49 0.26 14.67
C ILE A 248 0.26 1.12 13.41
N PHE A 249 1.18 2.01 13.05
CA PHE A 249 1.06 2.78 11.81
C PHE A 249 1.06 1.90 10.55
N GLU A 250 1.80 0.80 10.56
CA GLU A 250 1.79 -0.18 9.48
C GLU A 250 0.44 -0.93 9.41
N GLN A 251 -0.13 -1.30 10.57
CA GLN A 251 -1.47 -1.89 10.65
C GLN A 251 -2.58 -0.93 10.15
N LEU A 252 -2.39 0.38 10.34
CA LEU A 252 -3.29 1.42 9.83
C LEU A 252 -3.05 1.79 8.36
N TYR A 253 -2.12 1.13 7.69
CA TYR A 253 -1.75 1.42 6.29
C TYR A 253 -1.25 2.86 6.06
N LEU A 254 -0.64 3.49 7.06
CA LEU A 254 0.02 4.79 6.91
C LEU A 254 1.42 4.64 6.36
N ILE A 255 2.10 3.58 6.80
CA ILE A 255 3.46 3.24 6.40
C ILE A 255 3.53 1.78 5.94
N GLN A 256 4.63 1.45 5.25
CA GLN A 256 5.00 0.09 4.85
C GLN A 256 6.49 -0.09 5.04
N THR A 257 6.89 -1.26 5.51
CA THR A 257 8.29 -1.64 5.57
C THR A 257 8.64 -2.61 4.43
N LEU A 258 9.75 -2.36 3.75
CA LEU A 258 10.33 -3.29 2.77
C LEU A 258 11.44 -4.09 3.44
N PRO A 259 11.28 -5.42 3.61
CA PRO A 259 12.32 -6.27 4.15
C PRO A 259 13.53 -6.29 3.20
N PRO A 260 14.74 -6.57 3.69
CA PRO A 260 15.90 -6.73 2.82
C PRO A 260 15.75 -8.00 1.96
N TRP A 261 16.06 -7.88 0.68
CA TRP A 261 16.22 -9.04 -0.18
C TRP A 261 17.53 -9.76 0.13
N HIS A 262 17.51 -11.07 0.22
CA HIS A 262 18.69 -11.92 0.37
C HIS A 262 18.39 -13.31 -0.20
N SER A 263 19.38 -13.96 -0.81
CA SER A 263 19.25 -15.35 -1.29
C SER A 263 18.87 -16.33 -0.18
N ASN A 264 19.35 -16.10 1.04
CA ASN A 264 18.99 -16.87 2.24
C ASN A 264 17.76 -16.24 2.92
N ALA A 265 16.64 -16.98 2.99
CA ALA A 265 15.37 -16.54 3.55
C ALA A 265 15.48 -16.10 5.02
N LEU A 266 16.28 -16.76 5.86
CA LEU A 266 16.47 -16.38 7.27
C LEU A 266 17.11 -14.98 7.41
N LYS A 267 18.04 -14.63 6.51
CA LYS A 267 18.65 -13.30 6.51
C LYS A 267 17.70 -12.20 6.08
N ARG A 268 16.64 -12.51 5.33
CA ARG A 268 15.56 -11.55 5.00
C ARG A 268 14.82 -11.11 6.26
N LEU A 269 14.67 -11.99 7.25
CA LEU A 269 13.91 -11.73 8.47
C LEU A 269 14.70 -10.98 9.56
N THR A 270 16.05 -11.04 9.50
CA THR A 270 16.90 -10.53 10.61
C THR A 270 17.56 -9.19 10.33
N LYS A 271 17.56 -8.73 9.08
CA LYS A 271 18.14 -7.44 8.70
C LYS A 271 17.12 -6.31 8.76
N THR A 272 17.62 -5.09 8.89
CA THR A 272 16.80 -3.87 9.03
C THR A 272 16.00 -3.57 7.76
N PRO A 273 14.67 -3.42 7.84
CA PRO A 273 13.84 -3.04 6.72
C PRO A 273 13.95 -1.55 6.38
N LYS A 274 13.54 -1.17 5.16
CA LYS A 274 13.43 0.22 4.69
C LYS A 274 12.00 0.72 4.88
N LEU A 275 11.85 1.94 5.40
CA LEU A 275 10.53 2.55 5.68
C LEU A 275 10.02 3.32 4.47
N HIS A 276 8.75 3.16 4.13
CA HIS A 276 8.02 3.98 3.17
C HIS A 276 6.66 4.39 3.69
N PHE A 277 6.19 5.56 3.30
CA PHE A 277 4.78 5.92 3.44
C PHE A 277 3.98 5.35 2.27
N LEU A 278 2.76 4.87 2.55
CA LEU A 278 1.88 4.30 1.52
C LEU A 278 1.18 5.36 0.66
N ASP A 279 1.24 6.63 1.07
CA ASP A 279 0.72 7.74 0.28
C ASP A 279 1.73 8.90 0.28
N SER A 280 2.14 9.30 -0.92
CA SER A 280 3.15 10.35 -1.11
C SER A 280 2.62 11.76 -0.84
N GLY A 281 1.30 11.98 -0.99
CA GLY A 281 0.65 13.24 -0.61
C GLY A 281 0.64 13.42 0.90
N LEU A 282 0.33 12.35 1.64
CA LEU A 282 0.43 12.30 3.10
C LEU A 282 1.86 12.59 3.57
N LEU A 283 2.86 11.94 2.94
CA LEU A 283 4.27 12.16 3.24
C LEU A 283 4.68 13.60 2.96
N GLY A 284 4.29 14.14 1.81
CA GLY A 284 4.56 15.54 1.44
C GLY A 284 3.96 16.55 2.42
N ALA A 285 2.71 16.30 2.87
CA ALA A 285 2.02 17.13 3.86
C ALA A 285 2.73 17.12 5.22
N LEU A 286 3.11 15.93 5.73
CA LEU A 286 3.85 15.80 7.00
C LEU A 286 5.19 16.53 7.00
N ARG A 287 5.90 16.54 5.85
CA ARG A 287 7.19 17.21 5.67
C ARG A 287 7.06 18.67 5.24
N GLY A 288 5.84 19.19 5.07
CA GLY A 288 5.60 20.54 4.60
C GLY A 288 6.24 20.83 3.24
N VAL A 289 6.32 19.82 2.35
CA VAL A 289 6.89 19.96 1.00
C VAL A 289 5.80 20.45 0.06
N THR A 290 6.08 21.54 -0.68
CA THR A 290 5.18 22.09 -1.70
C THR A 290 5.81 21.99 -3.09
N PRO A 291 5.03 22.09 -4.18
CA PRO A 291 5.58 22.10 -5.53
C PRO A 291 6.66 23.17 -5.74
N GLU A 292 6.47 24.37 -5.18
CA GLU A 292 7.41 25.50 -5.30
C GLU A 292 8.74 25.18 -4.61
N ARG A 293 8.69 24.54 -3.43
CA ARG A 293 9.91 24.10 -2.72
C ARG A 293 10.68 23.04 -3.49
N VAL A 294 9.97 22.12 -4.17
CA VAL A 294 10.61 21.10 -5.02
C VAL A 294 11.30 21.74 -6.23
N VAL A 295 10.72 22.80 -6.83
CA VAL A 295 11.35 23.57 -7.92
C VAL A 295 12.63 24.27 -7.43
N GLN A 296 12.63 24.79 -6.21
CA GLN A 296 13.80 25.45 -5.61
C GLN A 296 14.90 24.45 -5.20
N ASP A 297 14.52 23.32 -4.61
CA ASP A 297 15.45 22.27 -4.18
C ASP A 297 14.88 20.87 -4.47
N ARG A 298 15.29 20.31 -5.60
CA ARG A 298 14.83 18.97 -6.03
C ARG A 298 15.31 17.83 -5.12
N ARG A 299 16.29 18.05 -4.27
CA ARG A 299 16.82 17.01 -3.36
C ARG A 299 15.79 16.59 -2.33
N ILE A 300 14.90 17.49 -1.90
CA ILE A 300 13.84 17.17 -0.95
C ILE A 300 12.77 16.21 -1.52
N PHE A 301 12.72 16.10 -2.85
CA PHE A 301 11.73 15.30 -3.57
C PHE A 301 12.11 13.80 -3.68
N GLY A 302 13.41 13.48 -3.62
CA GLY A 302 13.90 12.12 -3.90
C GLY A 302 13.21 11.03 -3.08
N SER A 303 13.19 11.16 -1.77
CA SER A 303 12.56 10.16 -0.88
C SER A 303 11.03 10.11 -0.98
N ILE A 304 10.38 11.22 -1.35
CA ILE A 304 8.94 11.27 -1.60
C ILE A 304 8.62 10.53 -2.90
N LEU A 305 9.41 10.77 -3.95
CA LEU A 305 9.29 10.11 -5.24
C LEU A 305 9.54 8.60 -5.13
N GLU A 306 10.54 8.19 -4.35
CA GLU A 306 10.81 6.78 -4.08
C GLU A 306 9.61 6.11 -3.39
N SER A 307 9.07 6.72 -2.33
CA SER A 307 7.87 6.21 -1.64
C SER A 307 6.64 6.17 -2.55
N PHE A 308 6.50 7.15 -3.45
CA PHE A 308 5.46 7.15 -4.47
C PHE A 308 5.59 5.95 -5.42
N VAL A 309 6.79 5.70 -5.97
CA VAL A 309 7.04 4.57 -6.87
C VAL A 309 6.79 3.23 -6.18
N VAL A 310 7.27 3.06 -4.93
CA VAL A 310 6.97 1.86 -4.11
C VAL A 310 5.47 1.66 -3.98
N SER A 311 4.73 2.72 -3.64
CA SER A 311 3.28 2.66 -3.49
C SER A 311 2.57 2.32 -4.81
N GLU A 312 2.94 2.96 -5.93
CA GLU A 312 2.38 2.66 -7.25
C GLU A 312 2.62 1.19 -7.64
N LEU A 313 3.85 0.68 -7.49
CA LEU A 313 4.17 -0.73 -7.76
C LEU A 313 3.31 -1.68 -6.90
N MET A 314 3.09 -1.38 -5.62
CA MET A 314 2.24 -2.18 -4.75
C MET A 314 0.76 -2.14 -5.17
N LYS A 315 0.26 -0.97 -5.64
CA LYS A 315 -1.09 -0.82 -6.17
C LYS A 315 -1.26 -1.64 -7.44
N LEU A 316 -0.32 -1.55 -8.38
CA LEU A 316 -0.32 -2.36 -9.61
C LEU A 316 -0.33 -3.86 -9.31
N ALA A 317 0.46 -4.32 -8.34
CA ALA A 317 0.47 -5.72 -7.91
C ALA A 317 -0.90 -6.18 -7.37
N GLY A 318 -1.65 -5.26 -6.74
CA GLY A 318 -2.95 -5.56 -6.14
C GLY A 318 -4.01 -6.07 -7.14
N TRP A 319 -3.87 -5.75 -8.43
CA TRP A 319 -4.79 -6.21 -9.50
C TRP A 319 -4.11 -6.94 -10.65
N SER A 320 -2.79 -7.16 -10.60
CA SER A 320 -2.05 -7.84 -11.69
C SER A 320 -2.39 -9.33 -11.84
N GLY A 321 -3.10 -9.93 -10.86
CA GLY A 321 -3.31 -11.38 -10.79
C GLY A 321 -2.07 -12.15 -10.31
N GLU A 322 -0.92 -11.50 -10.21
CA GLU A 322 0.34 -12.10 -9.79
C GLU A 322 0.58 -11.90 -8.28
N ARG A 323 1.05 -12.95 -7.61
CA ARG A 323 1.51 -12.81 -6.23
C ARG A 323 2.97 -12.38 -6.23
N LEU A 324 3.19 -11.09 -6.02
CA LEU A 324 4.50 -10.46 -5.99
C LEU A 324 4.94 -10.17 -4.54
N SER A 325 6.21 -10.36 -4.24
CA SER A 325 6.84 -9.92 -2.99
C SER A 325 7.76 -8.74 -3.25
N PHE A 326 7.76 -7.79 -2.31
CA PHE A 326 8.51 -6.55 -2.37
C PHE A 326 9.57 -6.53 -1.28
N SER A 327 10.79 -6.17 -1.64
CA SER A 327 11.93 -6.04 -0.74
C SER A 327 12.88 -4.95 -1.24
N GLN A 328 13.88 -4.58 -0.46
CA GLN A 328 15.00 -3.71 -0.86
C GLN A 328 16.29 -4.52 -0.91
N TYR A 329 17.28 -4.09 -1.70
CA TYR A 329 18.59 -4.72 -1.75
C TYR A 329 19.67 -3.75 -1.30
N ARG A 330 20.56 -4.23 -0.44
CA ARG A 330 21.79 -3.54 -0.05
C ARG A 330 22.88 -4.56 0.22
N ASP A 331 24.02 -4.43 -0.47
CA ASP A 331 25.18 -5.28 -0.25
C ASP A 331 26.14 -4.71 0.81
N LYS A 332 27.22 -5.43 1.06
CA LYS A 332 28.29 -5.01 2.01
C LYS A 332 29.05 -3.77 1.53
N ASP A 333 29.09 -3.53 0.23
CA ASP A 333 29.80 -2.44 -0.41
C ASP A 333 28.88 -1.21 -0.61
N GLN A 334 27.72 -1.21 0.06
CA GLN A 334 26.72 -0.13 0.05
C GLN A 334 26.06 0.09 -1.32
N ASN A 335 26.11 -0.90 -2.23
CA ASN A 335 25.31 -0.83 -3.44
C ASN A 335 23.85 -1.15 -3.10
N GLU A 336 22.93 -0.28 -3.50
CA GLU A 336 21.52 -0.36 -3.17
C GLU A 336 20.67 -0.53 -4.41
N VAL A 337 19.50 -1.19 -4.24
CA VAL A 337 18.36 -1.14 -5.16
C VAL A 337 17.13 -0.86 -4.33
N ASP A 338 16.39 0.17 -4.68
CA ASP A 338 15.28 0.69 -3.88
C ASP A 338 14.17 -0.34 -3.73
N VAL A 339 13.82 -1.04 -4.81
CA VAL A 339 12.80 -2.10 -4.80
C VAL A 339 13.27 -3.32 -5.55
N VAL A 340 13.17 -4.48 -4.92
CA VAL A 340 13.32 -5.79 -5.54
C VAL A 340 11.96 -6.48 -5.52
N ILE A 341 11.48 -6.89 -6.69
CA ILE A 341 10.19 -7.55 -6.88
C ILE A 341 10.47 -8.99 -7.28
N GLU A 342 9.90 -9.94 -6.54
CA GLU A 342 10.08 -11.38 -6.77
C GLU A 342 8.69 -12.02 -6.95
N ASP A 343 8.50 -12.78 -8.03
CA ASP A 343 7.29 -13.52 -8.32
C ASP A 343 7.30 -14.93 -7.68
N ARG A 344 6.21 -15.70 -7.89
CA ARG A 344 6.06 -17.07 -7.38
C ARG A 344 7.12 -18.05 -7.97
N GLN A 345 7.67 -17.74 -9.13
CA GLN A 345 8.68 -18.56 -9.81
C GLN A 345 10.12 -18.20 -9.37
N GLY A 346 10.23 -17.14 -8.53
CA GLY A 346 11.51 -16.62 -8.06
C GLY A 346 12.21 -15.75 -9.09
N ARG A 347 11.51 -15.26 -10.13
CA ARG A 347 12.02 -14.29 -11.09
C ARG A 347 12.09 -12.93 -10.45
N ILE A 348 13.13 -12.16 -10.75
CA ILE A 348 13.49 -10.95 -10.02
C ILE A 348 13.57 -9.76 -10.96
N ILE A 349 12.92 -8.68 -10.54
CA ILE A 349 13.00 -7.33 -11.12
C ILE A 349 13.64 -6.43 -10.07
N GLY A 350 14.64 -5.63 -10.49
CA GLY A 350 15.19 -4.55 -9.66
C GLY A 350 14.70 -3.19 -10.16
N VAL A 351 14.30 -2.31 -9.25
CA VAL A 351 13.88 -0.93 -9.55
C VAL A 351 14.67 0.05 -8.69
N GLU A 352 15.31 0.99 -9.34
CA GLU A 352 15.99 2.15 -8.76
C GLU A 352 15.24 3.41 -9.15
N VAL A 353 15.10 4.40 -8.27
CA VAL A 353 14.33 5.62 -8.50
C VAL A 353 15.24 6.85 -8.50
N LYS A 354 15.12 7.68 -9.53
CA LYS A 354 15.90 8.92 -9.66
C LYS A 354 14.99 10.12 -9.88
N ALA A 355 15.12 11.12 -9.02
CA ALA A 355 14.39 12.39 -9.16
C ALA A 355 15.00 13.33 -10.22
N ALA A 356 15.93 12.86 -11.03
CA ALA A 356 16.62 13.62 -12.07
C ALA A 356 16.00 13.34 -13.45
N ALA A 357 16.18 14.28 -14.38
CA ALA A 357 15.77 14.13 -15.79
C ALA A 357 16.82 13.39 -16.65
N SER A 358 17.97 13.03 -16.08
CA SER A 358 19.02 12.31 -16.76
C SER A 358 19.61 11.25 -15.84
N VAL A 359 20.05 10.14 -16.45
CA VAL A 359 20.70 9.01 -15.76
C VAL A 359 21.99 8.66 -16.48
N ASN A 360 22.89 8.00 -15.76
CA ASN A 360 24.18 7.58 -16.27
C ASN A 360 24.51 6.14 -15.82
N ALA A 361 25.62 5.58 -16.28
CA ALA A 361 26.01 4.20 -16.01
C ALA A 361 26.21 3.89 -14.50
N ALA A 362 26.51 4.90 -13.67
CA ALA A 362 26.71 4.72 -12.24
C ALA A 362 25.38 4.45 -11.52
N ASP A 363 24.26 4.95 -12.04
CA ASP A 363 22.93 4.74 -11.49
C ASP A 363 22.47 3.28 -11.57
N PHE A 364 23.11 2.49 -12.43
CA PHE A 364 22.84 1.05 -12.59
C PHE A 364 23.75 0.14 -11.74
N ARG A 365 24.61 0.71 -10.89
CA ARG A 365 25.59 -0.10 -10.13
C ARG A 365 24.90 -1.11 -9.22
N GLY A 366 23.90 -0.69 -8.46
CA GLY A 366 23.11 -1.58 -7.59
C GLY A 366 22.41 -2.68 -8.37
N LEU A 367 21.78 -2.33 -9.51
CA LEU A 367 21.07 -3.28 -10.39
C LEU A 367 22.03 -4.31 -11.00
N LYS A 368 23.26 -3.92 -11.38
CA LYS A 368 24.28 -4.86 -11.86
C LYS A 368 24.71 -5.83 -10.75
N ARG A 369 24.89 -5.35 -9.52
CA ARG A 369 25.17 -6.19 -8.36
C ARG A 369 24.03 -7.15 -8.04
N LEU A 370 22.78 -6.66 -8.10
CA LEU A 370 21.61 -7.53 -7.94
C LEU A 370 21.57 -8.61 -9.02
N LYS A 371 21.82 -8.26 -10.29
CA LYS A 371 21.91 -9.21 -11.42
C LYS A 371 22.97 -10.29 -11.18
N GLU A 372 24.18 -9.90 -10.75
CA GLU A 372 25.25 -10.84 -10.40
C GLU A 372 24.83 -11.76 -9.25
N ALA A 373 24.12 -11.25 -8.23
CA ALA A 373 23.69 -12.01 -7.07
C ALA A 373 22.53 -12.98 -7.33
N THR A 374 21.74 -12.73 -8.38
CA THR A 374 20.52 -13.49 -8.69
C THR A 374 20.68 -14.41 -9.91
N GLY A 375 21.68 -14.17 -10.78
CA GLY A 375 21.96 -14.96 -11.96
C GLY A 375 20.77 -15.05 -12.92
N ASP A 376 20.42 -16.26 -13.33
CA ASP A 376 19.36 -16.53 -14.30
C ASP A 376 17.95 -16.08 -13.84
N LYS A 377 17.77 -15.86 -12.54
CA LYS A 377 16.50 -15.35 -11.99
C LYS A 377 16.27 -13.88 -12.27
N PHE A 378 17.30 -13.13 -12.68
CA PHE A 378 17.18 -11.71 -12.98
C PHE A 378 16.48 -11.48 -14.33
N GLU A 379 15.28 -10.95 -14.30
CA GLU A 379 14.52 -10.63 -15.52
C GLU A 379 14.86 -9.24 -16.06
N MET A 380 14.83 -8.22 -15.20
CA MET A 380 15.06 -6.86 -15.63
C MET A 380 15.49 -5.95 -14.48
N GLY A 381 16.34 -4.98 -14.79
CA GLY A 381 16.69 -3.86 -13.91
C GLY A 381 16.25 -2.54 -14.53
N LEU A 382 15.51 -1.75 -13.76
CA LEU A 382 14.94 -0.48 -14.19
C LEU A 382 15.49 0.66 -13.34
N VAL A 383 15.97 1.72 -13.99
CA VAL A 383 16.11 3.03 -13.37
C VAL A 383 14.92 3.86 -13.80
N LEU A 384 13.97 4.10 -12.89
CA LEU A 384 12.81 4.95 -13.13
C LEU A 384 13.18 6.42 -12.87
N TYR A 385 12.97 7.28 -13.87
CA TYR A 385 13.43 8.67 -13.82
C TYR A 385 12.44 9.64 -14.47
N ASP A 386 12.66 10.95 -14.24
CA ASP A 386 11.78 12.00 -14.72
C ASP A 386 12.05 12.31 -16.21
N HIS A 387 11.60 11.43 -17.09
CA HIS A 387 11.79 11.51 -18.53
C HIS A 387 10.60 10.91 -19.30
N ASP A 388 10.60 11.04 -20.63
CA ASP A 388 9.51 10.61 -21.52
C ASP A 388 9.80 9.33 -22.32
N ARG A 389 11.04 8.79 -22.26
CA ARG A 389 11.44 7.65 -23.08
C ARG A 389 12.18 6.59 -22.30
N ALA A 390 11.94 5.32 -22.69
CA ALA A 390 12.75 4.21 -22.24
C ALA A 390 14.02 4.07 -23.11
N VAL A 391 15.18 3.88 -22.46
CA VAL A 391 16.50 3.79 -23.11
C VAL A 391 17.25 2.60 -22.53
N PRO A 392 17.83 1.72 -23.38
CA PRO A 392 18.64 0.59 -22.90
C PRO A 392 19.99 1.05 -22.34
N PHE A 393 20.42 0.45 -21.21
CA PHE A 393 21.71 0.66 -20.56
C PHE A 393 22.54 -0.62 -20.45
N GLY A 394 22.16 -1.65 -21.14
CA GLY A 394 22.85 -2.94 -21.19
C GLY A 394 21.87 -4.12 -21.25
N ASP A 395 22.40 -5.32 -21.14
CA ASP A 395 21.58 -6.53 -21.16
C ASP A 395 20.63 -6.58 -19.97
N ARG A 396 19.32 -6.57 -20.25
CA ARG A 396 18.21 -6.51 -19.28
C ARG A 396 18.22 -5.27 -18.36
N LEU A 397 18.89 -4.18 -18.75
CA LEU A 397 18.95 -2.93 -17.97
C LEU A 397 18.39 -1.77 -18.79
N TRP A 398 17.42 -1.06 -18.21
CA TRP A 398 16.71 0.03 -18.87
C TRP A 398 16.56 1.24 -17.95
N ALA A 399 16.77 2.42 -18.49
CA ALA A 399 16.20 3.64 -17.93
C ALA A 399 14.81 3.83 -18.50
N ALA A 400 13.82 4.09 -17.66
CA ALA A 400 12.42 4.20 -18.10
C ALA A 400 11.71 5.36 -17.40
N PRO A 401 10.73 6.00 -18.07
CA PRO A 401 9.94 7.03 -17.43
C PRO A 401 9.13 6.48 -16.26
N ILE A 402 9.04 7.26 -15.17
CA ILE A 402 8.17 6.93 -14.02
C ILE A 402 6.71 6.75 -14.48
N SER A 403 6.30 7.51 -15.50
CA SER A 403 4.95 7.42 -16.06
C SER A 403 4.61 6.09 -16.75
N CYS A 404 5.57 5.18 -16.93
CA CYS A 404 5.28 3.80 -17.36
C CYS A 404 4.45 3.00 -16.33
N LEU A 405 4.35 3.50 -15.10
CA LEU A 405 3.48 2.93 -14.07
C LEU A 405 2.02 3.42 -14.16
N PHE A 406 1.70 4.37 -15.04
CA PHE A 406 0.40 5.05 -15.05
C PHE A 406 -0.54 4.60 -16.17
N ALA A 407 -0.01 3.94 -17.19
CA ALA A 407 -0.80 3.41 -18.30
C ALA A 407 0.02 2.47 -19.19
#